data_318de3ea4094a4a0fd5972c167527232
#
_entry.id   318de3ea4094a4a0fd5972c167527232
#
_cell.length_a   1.000
_cell.length_b   1.000
_cell.length_c   1.000
_cell.angle_alpha   90.00
_cell.angle_beta   90.00
_cell.angle_gamma   90.00
#
_symmetry.space_group_name_H-M   'P 1'
#
loop_
_entity.id
_entity.type
_entity.pdbx_description
1 polymer ?
#
loop_
_entity_poly.entity_id
_entity_poly.type
_entity_poly.pdbx_seq_one_letter_code
_entity_poly.pdbx_strand_id
1 'polypeptide(L)'
;MRITTMLARVRSACIQGIDAALVSVEVDVASGLPAFNMVGLPDTAIRESRDRVRSAIKNSGFTFPMERITVNLAPADLRKEGAGFDLPIALGLLAATGLIKGERLKQFLFLGELSLDGEIRPIRGVLPMALACRREGIAGLILAPGNAPEASVVDGLAVIPVATLSQAVEFLCGEREIDPVTADPAALLAHDPGDEVDFADVRGQSHAKRALEIAAAGGHNVIMVGPPGAGKTMLARRLPTILPPLSLNEAIEVSTIWSVAGLVPSDRGLVTVRPFRAPHHTTSDAGLIGGGSVPHPGEVSLAHMGVLFLDELPEFPLNVLEALRQPLEDGEIVVARASGSSAFPARFQLVGAANPCRRGCPTLEACVCTPGERQRYLSRLSRPLLDRIDLHLELPAVSYSDLSQGPQGEPSATIRARVLAARRIQTERFAKTKVRTNAQMGEKLIRRFCQIPAEGQRLLALAMERLGLSARGHDRIL
;
A
#
# COMPACT_ATOMS: atom_id res chain seq x y z
N MET A 1 -56.75 6.08 -6.09
CA MET A 1 -55.60 5.16 -6.10
C MET A 1 -54.37 6.02 -5.80
N ARG A 2 -53.90 6.05 -4.54
CA ARG A 2 -52.68 6.84 -4.20
C ARG A 2 -51.48 6.14 -4.82
N ILE A 3 -50.81 6.81 -5.73
CA ILE A 3 -49.49 6.39 -6.25
C ILE A 3 -48.52 6.55 -5.09
N THR A 4 -48.28 5.50 -4.35
CA THR A 4 -47.26 5.48 -3.32
C THR A 4 -45.96 5.12 -4.00
N THR A 5 -45.25 6.09 -4.54
CA THR A 5 -43.83 5.94 -4.91
C THR A 5 -43.06 5.66 -3.61
N MET A 6 -42.44 4.49 -3.51
CA MET A 6 -41.66 4.13 -2.34
C MET A 6 -40.16 4.33 -2.67
N LEU A 7 -39.68 5.53 -2.34
CA LEU A 7 -38.25 5.83 -2.47
C LEU A 7 -37.50 5.42 -1.20
N ALA A 8 -36.50 4.57 -1.32
CA ALA A 8 -35.57 4.23 -0.27
C ALA A 8 -34.18 4.80 -0.56
N ARG A 9 -33.45 5.15 0.49
CA ARG A 9 -32.07 5.61 0.41
C ARG A 9 -31.18 4.78 1.33
N VAL A 10 -30.09 4.23 0.79
CA VAL A 10 -29.12 3.41 1.49
C VAL A 10 -27.74 4.01 1.27
N ARG A 11 -26.96 4.12 2.33
CA ARG A 11 -25.58 4.63 2.24
C ARG A 11 -24.62 3.52 1.85
N SER A 12 -23.73 3.82 0.93
CA SER A 12 -22.61 2.97 0.53
C SER A 12 -21.37 3.84 0.28
N ALA A 13 -20.29 3.24 -0.21
CA ALA A 13 -19.08 3.97 -0.58
C ALA A 13 -18.40 3.31 -1.78
N CYS A 14 -17.58 4.07 -2.50
CA CYS A 14 -16.71 3.56 -3.56
C CYS A 14 -15.28 4.07 -3.37
N ILE A 15 -14.31 3.29 -3.87
CA ILE A 15 -12.90 3.67 -3.87
C ILE A 15 -12.66 4.78 -4.90
N GLN A 16 -11.82 5.75 -4.53
CA GLN A 16 -11.34 6.80 -5.40
C GLN A 16 -9.83 6.99 -5.19
N GLY A 17 -9.02 6.30 -5.99
CA GLY A 17 -7.58 6.20 -5.75
C GLY A 17 -7.28 5.40 -4.49
N ILE A 18 -6.75 6.07 -3.44
CA ILE A 18 -6.52 5.48 -2.11
C ILE A 18 -7.58 5.89 -1.09
N ASP A 19 -8.43 6.86 -1.42
CA ASP A 19 -9.53 7.33 -0.59
C ASP A 19 -10.84 6.63 -0.96
N ALA A 20 -11.89 6.94 -0.22
CA ALA A 20 -13.24 6.54 -0.55
C ALA A 20 -14.20 7.72 -0.51
N ALA A 21 -15.19 7.69 -1.39
CA ALA A 21 -16.29 8.63 -1.45
C ALA A 21 -17.60 7.95 -1.07
N LEU A 22 -18.45 8.64 -0.32
CA LEU A 22 -19.79 8.15 -0.01
C LEU A 22 -20.68 8.14 -1.25
N VAL A 23 -21.51 7.11 -1.34
CA VAL A 23 -22.50 6.93 -2.40
C VAL A 23 -23.88 6.74 -1.78
N SER A 24 -24.84 7.52 -2.20
CA SER A 24 -26.25 7.28 -1.87
C SER A 24 -26.87 6.37 -2.93
N VAL A 25 -27.29 5.19 -2.52
CA VAL A 25 -28.05 4.25 -3.34
C VAL A 25 -29.53 4.56 -3.14
N GLU A 26 -30.15 5.18 -4.15
CA GLU A 26 -31.56 5.56 -4.14
C GLU A 26 -32.33 4.54 -4.99
N VAL A 27 -33.32 3.90 -4.39
CA VAL A 27 -34.13 2.88 -5.04
C VAL A 27 -35.57 3.36 -5.07
N ASP A 28 -36.12 3.52 -6.27
CA ASP A 28 -37.52 3.84 -6.53
C ASP A 28 -38.24 2.64 -7.15
N VAL A 29 -39.36 2.26 -6.55
CA VAL A 29 -40.26 1.21 -7.04
C VAL A 29 -41.58 1.85 -7.40
N ALA A 30 -41.89 1.95 -8.69
CA ALA A 30 -43.06 2.63 -9.22
C ALA A 30 -43.91 1.64 -10.02
N SER A 31 -45.26 1.84 -9.96
CA SER A 31 -46.21 1.07 -10.75
C SER A 31 -45.91 1.18 -12.25
N GLY A 32 -45.90 0.05 -12.98
CA GLY A 32 -45.66 0.02 -14.42
C GLY A 32 -45.20 -1.37 -14.89
N LEU A 33 -44.88 -1.43 -16.19
CA LEU A 33 -44.31 -2.66 -16.74
C LEU A 33 -42.96 -2.98 -16.07
N PRO A 34 -42.70 -4.26 -15.75
CA PRO A 34 -41.46 -4.68 -15.13
C PRO A 34 -40.23 -4.18 -15.89
N ALA A 35 -39.43 -3.36 -15.26
CA ALA A 35 -38.18 -2.85 -15.78
C ALA A 35 -37.19 -2.64 -14.65
N PHE A 36 -35.90 -2.81 -14.91
CA PHE A 36 -34.83 -2.53 -13.96
C PHE A 36 -33.81 -1.57 -14.62
N ASN A 37 -33.83 -0.35 -14.18
CA ASN A 37 -32.96 0.72 -14.70
C ASN A 37 -31.92 1.10 -13.65
N MET A 38 -30.66 1.31 -14.10
CA MET A 38 -29.58 1.73 -13.23
C MET A 38 -28.92 2.97 -13.82
N VAL A 39 -28.79 4.02 -13.01
CA VAL A 39 -28.22 5.32 -13.37
C VAL A 39 -27.16 5.76 -12.37
N GLY A 40 -26.31 6.74 -12.73
CA GLY A 40 -25.25 7.25 -11.85
C GLY A 40 -23.87 6.66 -12.15
N LEU A 41 -23.54 6.44 -13.45
CA LEU A 41 -22.26 5.95 -13.94
C LEU A 41 -21.80 4.60 -13.36
N PRO A 42 -22.68 3.55 -13.31
CA PRO A 42 -22.25 2.22 -12.89
C PRO A 42 -21.31 1.59 -13.94
N ASP A 43 -20.31 0.84 -13.49
CA ASP A 43 -19.49 -0.02 -14.34
C ASP A 43 -20.27 -1.28 -14.81
N THR A 44 -19.60 -2.16 -15.55
CA THR A 44 -20.19 -3.41 -16.04
C THR A 44 -20.56 -4.34 -14.87
N ALA A 45 -19.71 -4.45 -13.84
CA ALA A 45 -19.93 -5.33 -12.70
C ALA A 45 -21.18 -4.91 -11.90
N ILE A 46 -21.40 -3.59 -11.75
CA ILE A 46 -22.62 -3.08 -11.09
C ILE A 46 -23.86 -3.30 -11.97
N ARG A 47 -23.75 -3.19 -13.28
CA ARG A 47 -24.88 -3.48 -14.18
C ARG A 47 -25.30 -4.95 -14.11
N GLU A 48 -24.35 -5.87 -13.97
CA GLU A 48 -24.58 -7.29 -13.77
C GLU A 48 -25.17 -7.63 -12.39
N SER A 49 -25.07 -6.73 -11.42
CA SER A 49 -25.62 -6.92 -10.06
C SER A 49 -27.12 -7.17 -10.07
N ARG A 50 -27.85 -6.69 -11.09
CA ARG A 50 -29.28 -6.91 -11.24
C ARG A 50 -29.67 -8.38 -11.07
N ASP A 51 -28.98 -9.26 -11.78
CA ASP A 51 -29.34 -10.70 -11.79
C ASP A 51 -28.90 -11.39 -10.48
N ARG A 52 -27.73 -10.97 -9.92
CA ARG A 52 -27.27 -11.43 -8.60
C ARG A 52 -28.24 -11.02 -7.50
N VAL A 53 -28.58 -9.73 -7.41
CA VAL A 53 -29.50 -9.16 -6.42
C VAL A 53 -30.88 -9.82 -6.50
N ARG A 54 -31.42 -10.00 -7.73
CA ARG A 54 -32.71 -10.66 -7.93
C ARG A 54 -32.70 -12.08 -7.39
N SER A 55 -31.67 -12.87 -7.72
CA SER A 55 -31.53 -14.26 -7.27
C SER A 55 -31.33 -14.32 -5.75
N ALA A 56 -30.44 -13.48 -5.19
CA ALA A 56 -30.16 -13.40 -3.77
C ALA A 56 -31.43 -13.11 -2.96
N ILE A 57 -32.21 -12.10 -3.36
CA ILE A 57 -33.50 -11.76 -2.69
C ILE A 57 -34.44 -12.94 -2.68
N LYS A 58 -34.64 -13.60 -3.83
CA LYS A 58 -35.55 -14.75 -3.93
C LYS A 58 -35.08 -15.95 -3.12
N ASN A 59 -33.79 -16.29 -3.23
CA ASN A 59 -33.22 -17.45 -2.55
C ASN A 59 -33.09 -17.21 -1.02
N SER A 60 -33.08 -15.95 -0.58
CA SER A 60 -33.17 -15.59 0.84
C SER A 60 -34.63 -15.60 1.37
N GLY A 61 -35.62 -16.01 0.56
CA GLY A 61 -37.04 -16.13 0.99
C GLY A 61 -37.82 -14.82 0.89
N PHE A 62 -37.27 -13.76 0.27
CA PHE A 62 -37.95 -12.49 0.10
C PHE A 62 -38.61 -12.36 -1.27
N THR A 63 -39.64 -11.53 -1.36
CA THR A 63 -40.32 -11.23 -2.62
C THR A 63 -39.58 -10.15 -3.40
N PHE A 64 -39.19 -10.46 -4.63
CA PHE A 64 -38.63 -9.46 -5.55
C PHE A 64 -39.76 -8.69 -6.25
N PRO A 65 -39.74 -7.33 -6.23
CA PRO A 65 -40.81 -6.53 -6.85
C PRO A 65 -40.87 -6.73 -8.36
N MET A 66 -42.08 -6.84 -8.90
CA MET A 66 -42.34 -7.05 -10.34
C MET A 66 -42.78 -5.75 -11.02
N GLU A 67 -42.52 -4.62 -10.40
CA GLU A 67 -42.82 -3.27 -10.86
C GLU A 67 -41.62 -2.65 -11.61
N ARG A 68 -41.73 -1.39 -11.96
CA ARG A 68 -40.63 -0.60 -12.53
C ARG A 68 -39.67 -0.16 -11.43
N ILE A 69 -38.46 -0.68 -11.46
CA ILE A 69 -37.38 -0.38 -10.53
C ILE A 69 -36.41 0.60 -11.17
N THR A 70 -36.06 1.67 -10.45
CA THR A 70 -34.97 2.58 -10.83
C THR A 70 -34.00 2.67 -9.65
N VAL A 71 -32.72 2.33 -9.91
CA VAL A 71 -31.61 2.47 -8.95
C VAL A 71 -30.75 3.62 -9.40
N ASN A 72 -30.60 4.66 -8.56
CA ASN A 72 -29.71 5.78 -8.79
C ASN A 72 -28.53 5.74 -7.82
N LEU A 73 -27.32 5.79 -8.34
CA LEU A 73 -26.09 5.84 -7.55
C LEU A 73 -25.56 7.29 -7.54
N ALA A 74 -25.90 8.05 -6.52
CA ALA A 74 -25.53 9.46 -6.39
C ALA A 74 -24.23 9.63 -5.58
N PRO A 75 -23.34 10.60 -5.94
CA PRO A 75 -23.48 11.58 -7.00
C PRO A 75 -23.14 11.03 -8.40
N ALA A 76 -23.68 11.64 -9.45
CA ALA A 76 -23.54 11.12 -10.82
C ALA A 76 -22.19 11.42 -11.47
N ASP A 77 -21.39 12.31 -10.93
CA ASP A 77 -20.03 12.68 -11.41
C ASP A 77 -18.95 11.67 -11.01
N LEU A 78 -19.21 10.83 -10.02
CA LEU A 78 -18.31 9.76 -9.59
C LEU A 78 -18.61 8.46 -10.35
N ARG A 79 -17.57 7.85 -10.90
CA ARG A 79 -17.66 6.49 -11.44
C ARG A 79 -17.68 5.48 -10.30
N LYS A 80 -18.66 4.58 -10.31
CA LYS A 80 -18.80 3.51 -9.32
C LYS A 80 -18.37 2.20 -9.95
N GLU A 81 -17.60 1.43 -9.19
CA GLU A 81 -16.97 0.22 -9.68
C GLU A 81 -17.08 -0.92 -8.65
N GLY A 82 -17.16 -2.14 -9.18
CA GLY A 82 -17.15 -3.36 -8.38
C GLY A 82 -18.51 -3.80 -7.83
N ALA A 83 -18.57 -5.05 -7.36
CA ALA A 83 -19.81 -5.69 -6.90
C ALA A 83 -20.23 -5.30 -5.46
N GLY A 84 -19.50 -4.42 -4.79
CA GLY A 84 -19.77 -3.99 -3.41
C GLY A 84 -21.11 -3.30 -3.19
N PHE A 85 -21.79 -2.93 -4.29
CA PHE A 85 -23.12 -2.31 -4.26
C PHE A 85 -24.28 -3.31 -4.26
N ASP A 86 -24.04 -4.62 -4.39
CA ASP A 86 -25.10 -5.62 -4.42
C ASP A 86 -25.95 -5.61 -3.14
N LEU A 87 -25.28 -5.62 -1.98
CA LEU A 87 -25.95 -5.56 -0.68
C LEU A 87 -26.78 -4.27 -0.49
N PRO A 88 -26.23 -3.04 -0.68
CA PRO A 88 -27.01 -1.82 -0.52
C PRO A 88 -28.18 -1.70 -1.54
N ILE A 89 -28.03 -2.22 -2.76
CA ILE A 89 -29.12 -2.27 -3.74
C ILE A 89 -30.23 -3.21 -3.26
N ALA A 90 -29.88 -4.44 -2.79
CA ALA A 90 -30.85 -5.40 -2.27
C ALA A 90 -31.63 -4.82 -1.07
N LEU A 91 -30.92 -4.24 -0.10
CA LEU A 91 -31.55 -3.60 1.07
C LEU A 91 -32.42 -2.40 0.68
N GLY A 92 -31.99 -1.62 -0.30
CA GLY A 92 -32.78 -0.53 -0.85
C GLY A 92 -34.10 -1.00 -1.48
N LEU A 93 -34.07 -2.12 -2.23
CA LEU A 93 -35.29 -2.74 -2.78
C LEU A 93 -36.21 -3.23 -1.68
N LEU A 94 -35.70 -3.93 -0.67
CA LEU A 94 -36.49 -4.46 0.43
C LEU A 94 -37.05 -3.33 1.31
N ALA A 95 -36.34 -2.22 1.45
CA ALA A 95 -36.82 -1.02 2.13
C ALA A 95 -37.92 -0.30 1.32
N ALA A 96 -37.73 -0.17 0.00
CA ALA A 96 -38.73 0.45 -0.88
C ALA A 96 -40.03 -0.33 -0.94
N THR A 97 -40.00 -1.66 -0.77
CA THR A 97 -41.20 -2.50 -0.67
C THR A 97 -41.82 -2.53 0.74
N GLY A 98 -41.22 -1.80 1.70
CA GLY A 98 -41.75 -1.67 3.07
C GLY A 98 -41.42 -2.86 3.99
N LEU A 99 -40.57 -3.78 3.59
CA LEU A 99 -40.13 -4.89 4.43
C LEU A 99 -39.21 -4.39 5.55
N ILE A 100 -38.23 -3.55 5.21
CA ILE A 100 -37.33 -2.93 6.19
C ILE A 100 -37.94 -1.58 6.62
N LYS A 101 -38.36 -1.53 7.88
CA LYS A 101 -38.95 -0.32 8.49
C LYS A 101 -38.10 0.07 9.70
N GLY A 102 -37.29 1.09 9.60
CA GLY A 102 -36.57 1.54 10.78
C GLY A 102 -35.47 2.56 10.52
N GLU A 103 -35.06 3.22 11.58
CA GLU A 103 -34.00 4.22 11.56
C GLU A 103 -32.60 3.59 11.42
N ARG A 104 -32.43 2.29 11.74
CA ARG A 104 -31.13 1.58 11.62
C ARG A 104 -30.56 1.66 10.20
N LEU A 105 -31.41 1.59 9.17
CA LEU A 105 -30.96 1.72 7.78
C LEU A 105 -30.23 3.05 7.50
N LYS A 106 -30.60 4.11 8.22
CA LYS A 106 -29.98 5.45 8.07
C LYS A 106 -28.71 5.62 8.90
N GLN A 107 -28.47 4.74 9.88
CA GLN A 107 -27.35 4.85 10.81
C GLN A 107 -26.08 4.20 10.27
N PHE A 108 -26.22 3.21 9.37
CA PHE A 108 -25.11 2.40 8.89
C PHE A 108 -24.81 2.67 7.42
N LEU A 109 -23.55 2.35 7.05
CA LEU A 109 -23.09 2.22 5.68
C LEU A 109 -22.99 0.73 5.32
N PHE A 110 -23.40 0.37 4.12
CA PHE A 110 -23.54 -1.02 3.68
C PHE A 110 -22.56 -1.35 2.56
N LEU A 111 -21.83 -2.46 2.72
CA LEU A 111 -20.80 -2.92 1.79
C LEU A 111 -20.89 -4.44 1.65
N GLY A 112 -20.91 -4.94 0.42
CA GLY A 112 -20.84 -6.39 0.17
C GLY A 112 -21.31 -6.79 -1.20
N GLU A 113 -20.66 -7.78 -1.77
CA GLU A 113 -21.10 -8.51 -2.95
C GLU A 113 -22.08 -9.60 -2.51
N LEU A 114 -23.13 -9.85 -3.27
CA LEU A 114 -24.05 -10.93 -3.01
C LEU A 114 -23.80 -12.12 -3.95
N SER A 115 -23.71 -13.32 -3.38
CA SER A 115 -23.84 -14.56 -4.14
C SER A 115 -25.31 -14.82 -4.49
N LEU A 116 -25.57 -15.74 -5.40
CA LEU A 116 -26.93 -16.04 -5.85
C LEU A 116 -27.83 -16.63 -4.76
N ASP A 117 -27.24 -17.25 -3.73
CA ASP A 117 -27.93 -17.81 -2.55
C ASP A 117 -28.10 -16.82 -1.40
N GLY A 118 -27.62 -15.56 -1.58
CA GLY A 118 -27.77 -14.50 -0.60
C GLY A 118 -26.64 -14.41 0.43
N GLU A 119 -25.53 -15.15 0.26
CA GLU A 119 -24.32 -14.96 1.06
C GLU A 119 -23.65 -13.63 0.73
N ILE A 120 -23.15 -12.93 1.75
CA ILE A 120 -22.42 -11.66 1.59
C ILE A 120 -20.93 -11.97 1.52
N ARG A 121 -20.32 -11.63 0.39
CA ARG A 121 -18.91 -11.85 0.10
C ARG A 121 -18.07 -10.63 0.41
N PRO A 122 -16.80 -10.85 0.83
CA PRO A 122 -15.84 -9.78 1.06
C PRO A 122 -15.55 -8.99 -0.22
N ILE A 123 -15.31 -7.69 -0.03
CA ILE A 123 -14.91 -6.76 -1.09
C ILE A 123 -13.55 -6.15 -0.78
N ARG A 124 -12.94 -5.49 -1.78
CA ARG A 124 -11.66 -4.77 -1.61
C ARG A 124 -11.91 -3.34 -1.17
N GLY A 125 -10.92 -2.73 -0.53
CA GLY A 125 -10.93 -1.31 -0.20
C GLY A 125 -11.85 -0.94 0.97
N VAL A 126 -12.08 -1.86 1.88
CA VAL A 126 -12.96 -1.62 3.03
C VAL A 126 -12.34 -0.62 4.02
N LEU A 127 -11.02 -0.64 4.23
CA LEU A 127 -10.38 0.29 5.15
C LEU A 127 -10.54 1.77 4.75
N PRO A 128 -10.25 2.22 3.51
CA PRO A 128 -10.55 3.59 3.11
C PRO A 128 -12.04 3.93 3.20
N MET A 129 -12.96 2.99 2.94
CA MET A 129 -14.40 3.20 3.10
C MET A 129 -14.79 3.35 4.57
N ALA A 130 -14.19 2.60 5.49
CA ALA A 130 -14.36 2.73 6.93
C ALA A 130 -13.83 4.09 7.45
N LEU A 131 -12.66 4.53 6.97
CA LEU A 131 -12.11 5.84 7.28
C LEU A 131 -13.04 6.98 6.80
N ALA A 132 -13.60 6.86 5.60
CA ALA A 132 -14.58 7.81 5.07
C ALA A 132 -15.87 7.80 5.91
N CYS A 133 -16.38 6.63 6.29
CA CYS A 133 -17.53 6.45 7.16
C CYS A 133 -17.36 7.21 8.49
N ARG A 134 -16.21 7.05 9.14
CA ARG A 134 -15.86 7.77 10.38
C ARG A 134 -15.79 9.27 10.17
N ARG A 135 -15.14 9.74 9.11
CA ARG A 135 -14.99 11.16 8.77
C ARG A 135 -16.34 11.86 8.61
N GLU A 136 -17.32 11.17 8.03
CA GLU A 136 -18.67 11.67 7.79
C GLU A 136 -19.63 11.47 8.99
N GLY A 137 -19.14 10.96 10.12
CA GLY A 137 -19.91 10.78 11.35
C GLY A 137 -21.01 9.71 11.25
N ILE A 138 -20.86 8.71 10.38
CA ILE A 138 -21.77 7.57 10.27
C ILE A 138 -21.48 6.60 11.42
N ALA A 139 -22.51 6.03 12.05
CA ALA A 139 -22.38 5.24 13.27
C ALA A 139 -21.59 3.94 13.09
N GLY A 140 -21.66 3.33 11.89
CA GLY A 140 -20.94 2.10 11.62
C GLY A 140 -21.14 1.52 10.22
N LEU A 141 -20.62 0.31 10.04
CA LEU A 141 -20.67 -0.43 8.77
C LEU A 141 -21.33 -1.80 8.97
N ILE A 142 -22.10 -2.20 7.96
CA ILE A 142 -22.61 -3.56 7.80
C ILE A 142 -21.92 -4.16 6.59
N LEU A 143 -21.21 -5.30 6.78
CA LEU A 143 -20.34 -5.89 5.78
C LEU A 143 -20.13 -7.40 6.00
N ALA A 144 -19.48 -8.06 5.05
CA ALA A 144 -19.13 -9.47 5.16
C ALA A 144 -18.18 -9.74 6.36
N PRO A 145 -18.31 -10.90 7.05
CA PRO A 145 -17.44 -11.27 8.17
C PRO A 145 -15.94 -11.22 7.83
N GLY A 146 -15.57 -11.60 6.60
CA GLY A 146 -14.17 -11.56 6.13
C GLY A 146 -13.57 -10.16 6.02
N ASN A 147 -14.39 -9.10 5.98
CA ASN A 147 -13.94 -7.71 5.99
C ASN A 147 -13.96 -7.06 7.39
N ALA A 148 -14.57 -7.72 8.36
CA ALA A 148 -14.74 -7.15 9.70
C ALA A 148 -13.41 -6.84 10.40
N PRO A 149 -12.36 -7.70 10.35
CA PRO A 149 -11.07 -7.38 10.93
C PRO A 149 -10.45 -6.10 10.39
N GLU A 150 -10.56 -5.88 9.07
CA GLU A 150 -10.04 -4.71 8.39
C GLU A 150 -10.77 -3.42 8.78
N ALA A 151 -12.10 -3.45 8.82
CA ALA A 151 -12.93 -2.30 9.21
C ALA A 151 -12.78 -1.95 10.69
N SER A 152 -12.63 -2.95 11.57
CA SER A 152 -12.59 -2.77 13.03
C SER A 152 -11.33 -2.07 13.54
N VAL A 153 -10.30 -1.93 12.69
CA VAL A 153 -9.09 -1.13 12.99
C VAL A 153 -9.42 0.36 13.15
N VAL A 154 -10.52 0.82 12.55
CA VAL A 154 -10.95 2.22 12.61
C VAL A 154 -11.75 2.45 13.90
N ASP A 155 -11.11 3.09 14.87
CA ASP A 155 -11.72 3.40 16.17
C ASP A 155 -12.99 4.25 16.04
N GLY A 156 -13.97 3.99 16.89
CA GLY A 156 -15.23 4.75 16.96
C GLY A 156 -16.28 4.34 15.92
N LEU A 157 -16.12 3.23 15.20
CA LEU A 157 -17.11 2.67 14.30
C LEU A 157 -17.70 1.36 14.84
N ALA A 158 -19.03 1.21 14.76
CA ALA A 158 -19.69 -0.07 14.98
C ALA A 158 -19.60 -0.94 13.72
N VAL A 159 -18.74 -1.96 13.74
CA VAL A 159 -18.53 -2.88 12.62
C VAL A 159 -19.40 -4.12 12.82
N ILE A 160 -20.47 -4.25 12.05
CA ILE A 160 -21.47 -5.32 12.17
C ILE A 160 -21.22 -6.37 11.08
N PRO A 161 -20.67 -7.55 11.41
CA PRO A 161 -20.46 -8.62 10.45
C PRO A 161 -21.76 -9.36 10.16
N VAL A 162 -22.14 -9.45 8.90
CA VAL A 162 -23.32 -10.20 8.44
C VAL A 162 -22.93 -11.17 7.35
N ALA A 163 -23.28 -12.43 7.52
CA ALA A 163 -22.94 -13.48 6.55
C ALA A 163 -23.94 -13.59 5.41
N THR A 164 -25.22 -13.24 5.64
CA THR A 164 -26.29 -13.41 4.65
C THR A 164 -27.19 -12.18 4.58
N LEU A 165 -27.90 -12.03 3.46
CA LEU A 165 -28.91 -10.99 3.27
C LEU A 165 -30.02 -11.11 4.33
N SER A 166 -30.46 -12.34 4.70
CA SER A 166 -31.45 -12.55 5.74
C SER A 166 -31.00 -12.02 7.08
N GLN A 167 -29.75 -12.30 7.50
CA GLN A 167 -29.19 -11.76 8.74
C GLN A 167 -29.13 -10.21 8.74
N ALA A 168 -28.81 -9.60 7.60
CA ALA A 168 -28.80 -8.16 7.47
C ALA A 168 -30.20 -7.56 7.67
N VAL A 169 -31.25 -8.21 7.09
CA VAL A 169 -32.63 -7.80 7.24
C VAL A 169 -33.13 -7.98 8.68
N GLU A 170 -32.87 -9.15 9.30
CA GLU A 170 -33.20 -9.42 10.71
C GLU A 170 -32.60 -8.37 11.66
N PHE A 171 -31.31 -8.03 11.46
CA PHE A 171 -30.64 -6.99 12.24
C PHE A 171 -31.29 -5.61 12.05
N LEU A 172 -31.59 -5.24 10.80
CA LEU A 172 -32.21 -3.95 10.48
C LEU A 172 -33.66 -3.83 11.01
N CYS A 173 -34.38 -4.94 11.04
CA CYS A 173 -35.73 -5.00 11.62
C CYS A 173 -35.74 -5.07 13.15
N GLY A 174 -34.58 -5.28 13.80
CA GLY A 174 -34.47 -5.44 15.25
C GLY A 174 -34.88 -6.83 15.75
N GLU A 175 -34.99 -7.82 14.84
CA GLU A 175 -35.31 -9.21 15.16
C GLU A 175 -34.09 -9.98 15.66
N ARG A 176 -32.91 -9.47 15.33
CA ARG A 176 -31.61 -10.04 15.73
C ARG A 176 -30.64 -8.94 16.14
N GLU A 177 -30.01 -9.13 17.27
CA GLU A 177 -28.85 -8.30 17.67
C GLU A 177 -27.55 -9.00 17.24
N ILE A 178 -26.58 -8.21 16.75
CA ILE A 178 -25.25 -8.67 16.36
C ILE A 178 -24.26 -7.74 17.05
N ASP A 179 -23.37 -8.31 17.82
CA ASP A 179 -22.33 -7.57 18.53
C ASP A 179 -21.30 -6.99 17.51
N PRO A 180 -20.94 -5.71 17.66
CA PRO A 180 -19.91 -5.12 16.84
C PRO A 180 -18.55 -5.80 17.05
N VAL A 181 -17.83 -6.04 15.98
CA VAL A 181 -16.42 -6.47 16.05
C VAL A 181 -15.56 -5.27 16.41
N THR A 182 -14.72 -5.45 17.43
CA THR A 182 -13.74 -4.46 17.88
C THR A 182 -12.34 -5.04 17.74
N ALA A 183 -11.40 -4.26 17.28
CA ALA A 183 -9.98 -4.60 17.30
C ALA A 183 -9.24 -3.69 18.28
N ASP A 184 -8.16 -4.19 18.83
CA ASP A 184 -7.16 -3.37 19.51
C ASP A 184 -5.95 -3.19 18.59
N PRO A 185 -5.85 -2.06 17.85
CA PRO A 185 -4.74 -1.83 16.93
C PRO A 185 -3.38 -1.78 17.62
N ALA A 186 -3.33 -1.39 18.91
CA ALA A 186 -2.09 -1.36 19.66
C ALA A 186 -1.60 -2.78 19.98
N ALA A 187 -2.52 -3.68 20.35
CA ALA A 187 -2.20 -5.10 20.56
C ALA A 187 -1.78 -5.78 19.24
N LEU A 188 -2.42 -5.44 18.11
CA LEU A 188 -2.03 -5.95 16.80
C LEU A 188 -0.61 -5.54 16.42
N LEU A 189 -0.22 -4.28 16.68
CA LEU A 189 1.14 -3.78 16.41
C LEU A 189 2.19 -4.33 17.38
N ALA A 190 1.81 -4.63 18.63
CA ALA A 190 2.72 -5.20 19.61
C ALA A 190 3.05 -6.68 19.30
N HIS A 191 2.23 -7.35 18.49
CA HIS A 191 2.48 -8.72 18.09
C HIS A 191 3.59 -8.75 17.03
N ASP A 192 4.81 -9.10 17.47
CA ASP A 192 5.92 -9.37 16.54
C ASP A 192 5.71 -10.77 15.91
N PRO A 193 5.47 -10.86 14.60
CA PRO A 193 5.27 -12.16 13.94
C PRO A 193 6.51 -13.07 13.98
N GLY A 194 7.62 -12.57 14.56
CA GLY A 194 8.93 -13.20 14.49
C GLY A 194 9.54 -13.02 13.09
N ASP A 195 10.73 -12.49 13.03
CA ASP A 195 11.46 -12.42 11.75
C ASP A 195 11.97 -13.82 11.39
N GLU A 196 11.55 -14.35 10.24
CA GLU A 196 12.11 -15.61 9.68
C GLU A 196 13.61 -15.50 9.35
N VAL A 197 14.15 -14.27 9.31
CA VAL A 197 15.53 -13.96 8.91
C VAL A 197 16.17 -12.98 9.92
N ASP A 198 17.47 -13.19 10.21
CA ASP A 198 18.22 -12.34 11.13
C ASP A 198 19.58 -11.96 10.53
N PHE A 199 20.11 -10.78 10.89
CA PHE A 199 21.44 -10.34 10.49
C PHE A 199 22.55 -11.24 11.10
N ALA A 200 22.26 -11.98 12.17
CA ALA A 200 23.17 -12.96 12.74
C ALA A 200 23.55 -14.07 11.74
N ASP A 201 22.65 -14.39 10.79
CA ASP A 201 22.94 -15.40 9.75
C ASP A 201 23.96 -14.91 8.69
N VAL A 202 24.19 -13.59 8.62
CA VAL A 202 25.11 -13.01 7.64
C VAL A 202 26.52 -13.08 8.17
N ARG A 203 27.33 -13.93 7.59
CA ARG A 203 28.76 -14.03 7.91
C ARG A 203 29.58 -13.07 7.06
N GLY A 204 30.61 -12.46 7.65
CA GLY A 204 31.43 -11.47 6.96
C GLY A 204 30.64 -10.19 6.60
N GLN A 205 31.04 -9.54 5.51
CA GLN A 205 30.36 -8.34 4.92
C GLN A 205 30.11 -7.20 5.93
N SER A 206 31.06 -6.97 6.87
CA SER A 206 30.90 -5.98 7.97
C SER A 206 30.63 -4.56 7.49
N HIS A 207 31.28 -4.12 6.40
CA HIS A 207 31.05 -2.81 5.81
C HIS A 207 29.65 -2.67 5.22
N ALA A 208 29.11 -3.72 4.59
CA ALA A 208 27.77 -3.72 4.05
C ALA A 208 26.70 -3.69 5.16
N LYS A 209 26.90 -4.47 6.24
CA LYS A 209 26.05 -4.42 7.43
C LYS A 209 26.01 -3.00 8.03
N ARG A 210 27.18 -2.38 8.19
CA ARG A 210 27.29 -1.02 8.70
C ARG A 210 26.61 -0.01 7.79
N ALA A 211 26.76 -0.14 6.47
CA ALA A 211 26.07 0.73 5.53
C ALA A 211 24.56 0.56 5.56
N LEU A 212 24.04 -0.68 5.69
CA LEU A 212 22.60 -0.92 5.84
C LEU A 212 22.06 -0.41 7.16
N GLU A 213 22.84 -0.47 8.26
CA GLU A 213 22.50 0.16 9.53
C GLU A 213 22.35 1.68 9.37
N ILE A 214 23.29 2.35 8.68
CA ILE A 214 23.22 3.78 8.38
C ILE A 214 22.01 4.08 7.49
N ALA A 215 21.79 3.25 6.46
CA ALA A 215 20.64 3.38 5.58
C ALA A 215 19.32 3.27 6.35
N ALA A 216 19.18 2.29 7.25
CA ALA A 216 18.02 2.11 8.10
C ALA A 216 17.83 3.30 9.05
N ALA A 217 18.90 3.81 9.63
CA ALA A 217 18.86 4.94 10.55
C ALA A 217 18.47 6.25 9.84
N GLY A 218 19.03 6.54 8.68
CA GLY A 218 18.83 7.78 7.93
C GLY A 218 17.67 7.75 6.92
N GLY A 219 17.18 6.57 6.56
CA GLY A 219 16.20 6.38 5.48
C GLY A 219 16.84 6.51 4.09
N HIS A 220 18.12 6.14 3.95
CA HIS A 220 18.90 6.32 2.73
C HIS A 220 18.67 5.19 1.73
N ASN A 221 18.62 5.53 0.45
CA ASN A 221 18.60 4.57 -0.65
C ASN A 221 19.99 3.95 -0.85
N VAL A 222 20.03 2.67 -1.23
CA VAL A 222 21.26 1.88 -1.33
C VAL A 222 21.33 1.17 -2.68
N ILE A 223 22.50 1.15 -3.28
CA ILE A 223 22.82 0.22 -4.36
C ILE A 223 24.00 -0.66 -3.96
N MET A 224 23.85 -1.96 -4.15
CA MET A 224 24.87 -2.99 -3.90
C MET A 224 25.38 -3.54 -5.23
N VAL A 225 26.65 -3.37 -5.50
CA VAL A 225 27.30 -3.92 -6.71
C VAL A 225 28.25 -5.03 -6.27
N GLY A 226 28.11 -6.20 -6.85
CA GLY A 226 28.99 -7.34 -6.51
C GLY A 226 28.68 -8.57 -7.34
N PRO A 227 29.56 -9.56 -7.37
CA PRO A 227 29.39 -10.78 -8.16
C PRO A 227 28.15 -11.57 -7.70
N PRO A 228 27.65 -12.51 -8.52
CA PRO A 228 26.64 -13.48 -8.06
C PRO A 228 27.12 -14.21 -6.81
N GLY A 229 26.24 -14.48 -5.87
CA GLY A 229 26.57 -15.12 -4.59
C GLY A 229 27.23 -14.22 -3.53
N ALA A 230 27.45 -12.92 -3.78
CA ALA A 230 27.99 -11.98 -2.79
C ALA A 230 27.04 -11.67 -1.62
N GLY A 231 25.83 -12.22 -1.60
CA GLY A 231 24.87 -12.03 -0.52
C GLY A 231 23.96 -10.80 -0.65
N LYS A 232 23.90 -10.13 -1.81
CA LYS A 232 23.09 -8.92 -2.05
C LYS A 232 21.63 -9.10 -1.65
N THR A 233 20.97 -10.11 -2.18
CA THR A 233 19.55 -10.43 -1.90
C THR A 233 19.33 -10.83 -0.44
N MET A 234 20.30 -11.56 0.15
CA MET A 234 20.27 -11.98 1.55
C MET A 234 20.34 -10.76 2.49
N LEU A 235 21.19 -9.80 2.21
CA LEU A 235 21.32 -8.54 2.96
C LEU A 235 20.06 -7.69 2.81
N ALA A 236 19.52 -7.54 1.59
CA ALA A 236 18.33 -6.75 1.32
C ALA A 236 17.10 -7.28 2.09
N ARG A 237 16.89 -8.60 2.11
CA ARG A 237 15.77 -9.24 2.84
C ARG A 237 15.82 -9.02 4.34
N ARG A 238 17.01 -8.76 4.90
CA ARG A 238 17.19 -8.52 6.34
C ARG A 238 17.04 -7.06 6.72
N LEU A 239 17.03 -6.13 5.76
CA LEU A 239 16.87 -4.70 6.05
C LEU A 239 15.58 -4.38 6.85
N PRO A 240 14.41 -4.97 6.56
CA PRO A 240 13.20 -4.74 7.36
C PRO A 240 13.38 -5.07 8.84
N THR A 241 14.18 -6.08 9.20
CA THR A 241 14.37 -6.54 10.59
C THR A 241 15.07 -5.51 11.49
N ILE A 242 15.78 -4.56 10.88
CA ILE A 242 16.49 -3.47 11.59
C ILE A 242 15.80 -2.12 11.46
N LEU A 243 14.72 -2.01 10.66
CA LEU A 243 13.92 -0.80 10.57
C LEU A 243 13.08 -0.59 11.85
N PRO A 244 12.77 0.66 12.21
CA PRO A 244 11.80 0.93 13.27
C PRO A 244 10.44 0.28 12.97
N PRO A 245 9.70 -0.22 13.97
CA PRO A 245 8.35 -0.72 13.79
C PRO A 245 7.44 0.37 13.19
N LEU A 246 6.34 -0.04 12.57
CA LEU A 246 5.33 0.91 12.11
C LEU A 246 4.63 1.54 13.32
N SER A 247 4.41 2.86 13.28
CA SER A 247 3.43 3.49 14.15
C SER A 247 2.01 3.14 13.67
N LEU A 248 1.00 3.31 14.52
CA LEU A 248 -0.38 3.04 14.14
C LEU A 248 -0.81 3.81 12.88
N ASN A 249 -0.45 5.09 12.80
CA ASN A 249 -0.77 5.91 11.62
C ASN A 249 -0.06 5.40 10.36
N GLU A 250 1.21 4.98 10.46
CA GLU A 250 1.93 4.38 9.34
C GLU A 250 1.31 3.04 8.92
N ALA A 251 0.91 2.21 9.89
CA ALA A 251 0.25 0.94 9.62
C ALA A 251 -1.11 1.12 8.92
N ILE A 252 -1.90 2.11 9.33
CA ILE A 252 -3.17 2.46 8.67
C ILE A 252 -2.90 2.97 7.24
N GLU A 253 -1.90 3.85 7.04
CA GLU A 253 -1.52 4.38 5.72
C GLU A 253 -1.09 3.25 4.77
N VAL A 254 -0.25 2.33 5.21
CA VAL A 254 0.15 1.13 4.45
C VAL A 254 -1.04 0.23 4.17
N SER A 255 -1.83 -0.08 5.21
CA SER A 255 -2.98 -0.98 5.08
C SER A 255 -4.05 -0.41 4.14
N THR A 256 -4.21 0.90 4.07
CA THR A 256 -5.12 1.56 3.12
C THR A 256 -4.72 1.25 1.66
N ILE A 257 -3.43 1.34 1.34
CA ILE A 257 -2.92 0.99 0.01
C ILE A 257 -3.14 -0.50 -0.28
N TRP A 258 -2.83 -1.37 0.70
CA TRP A 258 -2.99 -2.81 0.58
C TRP A 258 -4.46 -3.23 0.50
N SER A 259 -5.36 -2.50 1.16
CA SER A 259 -6.80 -2.68 1.10
C SER A 259 -7.33 -2.47 -0.33
N VAL A 260 -6.97 -1.35 -0.96
CA VAL A 260 -7.32 -1.07 -2.36
C VAL A 260 -6.79 -2.14 -3.31
N ALA A 261 -5.59 -2.66 -3.04
CA ALA A 261 -5.01 -3.77 -3.80
C ALA A 261 -5.64 -5.14 -3.49
N GLY A 262 -6.41 -5.27 -2.40
CA GLY A 262 -6.98 -6.53 -1.94
C GLY A 262 -5.96 -7.48 -1.31
N LEU A 263 -4.93 -6.94 -0.67
CA LEU A 263 -3.78 -7.67 -0.12
C LEU A 263 -3.68 -7.60 1.42
N VAL A 264 -4.65 -6.98 2.10
CA VAL A 264 -4.65 -6.94 3.58
C VAL A 264 -4.80 -8.35 4.14
N PRO A 265 -3.99 -8.75 5.14
CA PRO A 265 -4.14 -10.04 5.80
C PRO A 265 -5.53 -10.17 6.43
N SER A 266 -6.27 -11.20 6.02
CA SER A 266 -7.68 -11.40 6.44
C SER A 266 -7.84 -11.73 7.92
N ASP A 267 -6.80 -12.28 8.55
CA ASP A 267 -6.77 -12.66 9.97
C ASP A 267 -6.56 -11.46 10.91
N ARG A 268 -5.85 -10.42 10.46
CA ARG A 268 -5.44 -9.29 11.29
C ARG A 268 -6.07 -7.96 10.88
N GLY A 269 -6.48 -7.82 9.61
CA GLY A 269 -7.06 -6.59 9.08
C GLY A 269 -6.10 -5.39 8.98
N LEU A 270 -4.85 -5.54 9.45
CA LEU A 270 -3.82 -4.49 9.51
C LEU A 270 -2.46 -5.04 9.09
N VAL A 271 -1.72 -4.28 8.31
CA VAL A 271 -0.30 -4.55 8.00
C VAL A 271 0.54 -4.03 9.16
N THR A 272 1.13 -4.94 9.93
CA THR A 272 1.87 -4.61 11.16
C THR A 272 3.38 -4.54 10.97
N VAL A 273 3.89 -5.10 9.87
CA VAL A 273 5.33 -5.10 9.54
C VAL A 273 5.60 -4.21 8.34
N ARG A 274 6.82 -3.65 8.27
CA ARG A 274 7.22 -2.83 7.11
C ARG A 274 7.25 -3.68 5.85
N PRO A 275 6.55 -3.28 4.77
CA PRO A 275 6.53 -4.03 3.53
C PRO A 275 7.93 -4.25 2.96
N PHE A 276 8.18 -5.45 2.44
CA PHE A 276 9.33 -5.76 1.60
C PHE A 276 8.81 -6.23 0.24
N ARG A 277 9.00 -5.40 -0.79
CA ARG A 277 8.56 -5.72 -2.15
C ARG A 277 9.76 -5.95 -3.04
N ALA A 278 9.76 -7.06 -3.74
CA ALA A 278 10.86 -7.49 -4.61
C ALA A 278 10.32 -7.93 -5.98
N PRO A 279 9.84 -6.98 -6.81
CA PRO A 279 9.34 -7.31 -8.14
C PRO A 279 10.46 -7.84 -9.03
N HIS A 280 10.12 -8.77 -9.90
CA HIS A 280 11.05 -9.29 -10.89
C HIS A 280 11.29 -8.24 -12.00
N HIS A 281 12.47 -8.25 -12.62
CA HIS A 281 12.82 -7.27 -13.67
C HIS A 281 11.93 -7.35 -14.94
N THR A 282 11.14 -8.43 -15.11
CA THR A 282 10.12 -8.57 -16.17
C THR A 282 8.77 -7.93 -15.81
N THR A 283 8.63 -7.37 -14.61
CA THR A 283 7.40 -6.69 -14.21
C THR A 283 7.11 -5.53 -15.15
N SER A 284 5.86 -5.41 -15.62
CA SER A 284 5.45 -4.33 -16.50
C SER A 284 5.44 -2.98 -15.80
N ASP A 285 5.48 -1.89 -16.56
CA ASP A 285 5.37 -0.51 -16.03
C ASP A 285 4.13 -0.36 -15.14
N ALA A 286 2.98 -0.86 -15.60
CA ALA A 286 1.73 -0.83 -14.83
C ALA A 286 1.80 -1.68 -13.56
N GLY A 287 2.53 -2.79 -13.56
CA GLY A 287 2.75 -3.61 -12.37
C GLY A 287 3.66 -2.91 -11.36
N LEU A 288 4.71 -2.23 -11.81
CA LEU A 288 5.63 -1.55 -10.91
C LEU A 288 5.07 -0.21 -10.40
N ILE A 289 4.62 0.65 -11.30
CA ILE A 289 4.20 2.03 -11.00
C ILE A 289 2.73 2.09 -10.59
N GLY A 290 1.94 1.19 -11.12
CA GLY A 290 0.48 1.23 -11.04
C GLY A 290 -0.15 1.67 -12.37
N GLY A 291 -1.42 1.39 -12.52
CA GLY A 291 -2.13 1.68 -13.76
C GLY A 291 -3.40 0.88 -13.93
N GLY A 292 -3.79 0.67 -15.17
CA GLY A 292 -5.03 0.02 -15.55
C GLY A 292 -6.07 1.01 -16.05
N SER A 293 -7.23 0.52 -16.52
CA SER A 293 -8.39 1.35 -16.87
C SER A 293 -8.93 2.09 -15.64
N VAL A 294 -8.83 1.44 -14.50
CA VAL A 294 -9.00 1.98 -13.16
C VAL A 294 -7.61 2.07 -12.55
N PRO A 295 -7.20 3.22 -12.00
CA PRO A 295 -5.90 3.34 -11.37
C PRO A 295 -5.77 2.42 -10.15
N HIS A 296 -4.86 1.44 -10.21
CA HIS A 296 -4.50 0.58 -9.08
C HIS A 296 -3.07 0.88 -8.62
N PRO A 297 -2.76 0.72 -7.32
CA PRO A 297 -1.41 0.87 -6.82
C PRO A 297 -0.50 -0.23 -7.37
N GLY A 298 0.72 0.14 -7.78
CA GLY A 298 1.78 -0.80 -8.19
C GLY A 298 2.70 -1.19 -7.03
N GLU A 299 3.73 -2.00 -7.34
CA GLU A 299 4.71 -2.49 -6.37
C GLU A 299 5.41 -1.36 -5.59
N VAL A 300 5.63 -0.22 -6.23
CA VAL A 300 6.24 0.97 -5.62
C VAL A 300 5.36 1.53 -4.51
N SER A 301 4.04 1.59 -4.74
CA SER A 301 3.08 2.02 -3.70
C SER A 301 2.87 0.94 -2.64
N LEU A 302 2.89 -0.34 -3.02
CA LEU A 302 2.84 -1.45 -2.07
C LEU A 302 4.07 -1.52 -1.15
N ALA A 303 5.20 -0.95 -1.57
CA ALA A 303 6.41 -0.80 -0.76
C ALA A 303 6.37 0.42 0.19
N HIS A 304 5.28 1.17 0.20
CA HIS A 304 5.15 2.39 1.01
C HIS A 304 5.51 2.14 2.48
N MET A 305 6.29 3.05 3.10
CA MET A 305 6.85 2.94 4.46
C MET A 305 7.71 1.68 4.70
N GLY A 306 8.12 1.00 3.65
CA GLY A 306 8.92 -0.22 3.68
C GLY A 306 10.12 -0.16 2.75
N VAL A 307 10.46 -1.29 2.16
CA VAL A 307 11.61 -1.49 1.27
C VAL A 307 11.15 -1.96 -0.10
N LEU A 308 11.61 -1.27 -1.14
CA LEU A 308 11.55 -1.72 -2.52
C LEU A 308 12.92 -2.28 -2.91
N PHE A 309 12.99 -3.57 -3.09
CA PHE A 309 14.20 -4.26 -3.53
C PHE A 309 14.12 -4.56 -5.02
N LEU A 310 15.09 -4.05 -5.79
CA LEU A 310 15.20 -4.30 -7.22
C LEU A 310 16.49 -5.08 -7.48
N ASP A 311 16.35 -6.40 -7.62
CA ASP A 311 17.48 -7.25 -8.00
C ASP A 311 17.77 -7.11 -9.49
N GLU A 312 19.03 -7.28 -9.87
CA GLU A 312 19.48 -7.10 -11.25
C GLU A 312 19.03 -5.75 -11.84
N LEU A 313 19.17 -4.67 -11.06
CA LEU A 313 18.65 -3.33 -11.39
C LEU A 313 18.92 -2.89 -12.84
N PRO A 314 20.11 -3.13 -13.48
CA PRO A 314 20.32 -2.77 -14.87
C PRO A 314 19.51 -3.60 -15.88
N GLU A 315 18.86 -4.70 -15.49
CA GLU A 315 18.04 -5.51 -16.40
C GLU A 315 16.59 -5.00 -16.52
N PHE A 316 16.16 -4.12 -15.62
CA PHE A 316 14.85 -3.47 -15.74
C PHE A 316 14.77 -2.59 -17.01
N PRO A 317 13.57 -2.47 -17.63
CA PRO A 317 13.35 -1.56 -18.74
C PRO A 317 13.69 -0.11 -18.37
N LEU A 318 14.27 0.67 -19.29
CA LEU A 318 14.72 2.04 -19.00
C LEU A 318 13.56 2.97 -18.59
N ASN A 319 12.41 2.86 -19.24
CA ASN A 319 11.20 3.61 -18.91
C ASN A 319 10.75 3.35 -17.46
N VAL A 320 10.86 2.09 -16.97
CA VAL A 320 10.55 1.70 -15.59
C VAL A 320 11.51 2.36 -14.62
N LEU A 321 12.81 2.32 -14.91
CA LEU A 321 13.84 2.96 -14.05
C LEU A 321 13.67 4.49 -14.01
N GLU A 322 13.36 5.12 -15.14
CA GLU A 322 13.11 6.56 -15.18
C GLU A 322 11.83 6.96 -14.41
N ALA A 323 10.80 6.12 -14.43
CA ALA A 323 9.57 6.36 -13.70
C ALA A 323 9.75 6.32 -12.16
N LEU A 324 10.79 5.65 -11.64
CA LEU A 324 11.13 5.66 -10.22
C LEU A 324 11.65 7.02 -9.72
N ARG A 325 12.05 7.92 -10.63
CA ARG A 325 12.61 9.23 -10.25
C ARG A 325 11.62 10.09 -9.50
N GLN A 326 10.35 10.10 -9.93
CA GLN A 326 9.31 10.87 -9.28
C GLN A 326 9.05 10.39 -7.84
N PRO A 327 8.73 9.12 -7.58
CA PRO A 327 8.46 8.67 -6.21
C PRO A 327 9.68 8.77 -5.28
N LEU A 328 10.91 8.68 -5.79
CA LEU A 328 12.12 8.90 -4.99
C LEU A 328 12.31 10.37 -4.57
N GLU A 329 11.72 11.33 -5.28
CA GLU A 329 11.75 12.76 -4.92
C GLU A 329 10.52 13.18 -4.13
N ASP A 330 9.33 12.89 -4.66
CA ASP A 330 8.07 13.42 -4.16
C ASP A 330 7.45 12.52 -3.08
N GLY A 331 7.84 11.24 -3.03
CA GLY A 331 7.25 10.23 -2.14
C GLY A 331 5.84 9.83 -2.52
N GLU A 332 5.44 10.10 -3.77
CA GLU A 332 4.15 9.73 -4.34
C GLU A 332 4.25 9.44 -5.84
N ILE A 333 3.29 8.70 -6.35
CA ILE A 333 3.12 8.42 -7.77
C ILE A 333 1.78 8.96 -8.23
N VAL A 334 1.78 9.74 -9.32
CA VAL A 334 0.56 10.21 -9.97
C VAL A 334 0.30 9.35 -11.21
N VAL A 335 -0.80 8.59 -11.17
CA VAL A 335 -1.28 7.80 -12.30
C VAL A 335 -2.37 8.60 -13.01
N ALA A 336 -2.02 9.21 -14.13
CA ALA A 336 -2.95 9.97 -14.97
C ALA A 336 -3.56 9.06 -16.05
N ARG A 337 -4.89 9.10 -16.21
CA ARG A 337 -5.68 8.39 -17.23
C ARG A 337 -6.78 9.29 -17.76
N ALA A 338 -7.41 8.88 -18.86
CA ALA A 338 -8.56 9.61 -19.42
C ALA A 338 -9.75 9.72 -18.45
N SER A 339 -9.85 8.79 -17.49
CA SER A 339 -10.87 8.77 -16.43
C SER A 339 -10.55 9.65 -15.22
N GLY A 340 -9.34 10.23 -15.15
CA GLY A 340 -8.88 11.05 -14.02
C GLY A 340 -7.44 10.76 -13.63
N SER A 341 -6.92 11.50 -12.67
CA SER A 341 -5.62 11.26 -12.05
C SER A 341 -5.80 10.82 -10.60
N SER A 342 -5.03 9.81 -10.18
CA SER A 342 -4.97 9.36 -8.80
C SER A 342 -3.53 9.40 -8.31
N ALA A 343 -3.33 9.97 -7.11
CA ALA A 343 -2.03 9.95 -6.46
C ALA A 343 -1.98 8.79 -5.46
N PHE A 344 -0.90 8.03 -5.48
CA PHE A 344 -0.63 6.94 -4.57
C PHE A 344 0.63 7.25 -3.76
N PRO A 345 0.61 7.16 -2.42
CA PRO A 345 1.80 7.29 -1.60
C PRO A 345 2.85 6.25 -1.98
N ALA A 346 4.11 6.69 -2.04
CA ALA A 346 5.22 5.85 -2.49
C ALA A 346 6.52 6.23 -1.76
N ARG A 347 6.45 6.38 -0.44
CA ARG A 347 7.61 6.65 0.40
C ARG A 347 8.23 5.33 0.84
N PHE A 348 9.19 4.86 0.09
CA PHE A 348 9.91 3.61 0.34
C PHE A 348 11.41 3.87 0.42
N GLN A 349 12.14 2.92 0.97
CA GLN A 349 13.59 2.86 0.89
C GLN A 349 13.98 1.96 -0.29
N LEU A 350 14.66 2.53 -1.29
CA LEU A 350 15.13 1.77 -2.43
C LEU A 350 16.40 1.00 -2.08
N VAL A 351 16.40 -0.28 -2.35
CA VAL A 351 17.60 -1.13 -2.33
C VAL A 351 17.78 -1.74 -3.71
N GLY A 352 18.78 -1.28 -4.45
CA GLY A 352 19.15 -1.85 -5.75
C GLY A 352 20.25 -2.88 -5.61
N ALA A 353 20.23 -3.92 -6.41
CA ALA A 353 21.35 -4.84 -6.57
C ALA A 353 21.77 -4.93 -8.04
N ALA A 354 23.07 -4.93 -8.29
CA ALA A 354 23.62 -5.06 -9.62
C ALA A 354 24.83 -5.99 -9.62
N ASN A 355 25.07 -6.66 -10.73
CA ASN A 355 26.35 -7.32 -10.98
C ASN A 355 27.34 -6.32 -11.57
N PRO A 356 28.66 -6.51 -11.45
CA PRO A 356 29.66 -5.59 -11.99
C PRO A 356 29.67 -5.60 -13.53
N CYS A 357 29.13 -6.63 -14.16
CA CYS A 357 28.96 -6.75 -15.60
C CYS A 357 27.78 -7.70 -15.91
N ARG A 358 27.28 -7.69 -17.15
CA ARG A 358 26.14 -8.51 -17.59
C ARG A 358 26.35 -10.01 -17.39
N ARG A 359 27.59 -10.51 -17.51
CA ARG A 359 27.94 -11.94 -17.34
C ARG A 359 28.16 -12.33 -15.88
N GLY A 360 28.11 -11.39 -14.93
CA GLY A 360 28.31 -11.67 -13.52
C GLY A 360 29.73 -12.13 -13.17
N CYS A 361 30.75 -11.63 -13.86
CA CYS A 361 32.12 -12.01 -13.58
C CYS A 361 32.52 -11.72 -12.13
N PRO A 362 33.32 -12.58 -11.47
CA PRO A 362 33.60 -12.47 -10.04
C PRO A 362 34.44 -11.23 -9.67
N THR A 363 35.37 -10.83 -10.54
CA THR A 363 36.22 -9.64 -10.36
C THR A 363 36.38 -8.89 -11.68
N LEU A 364 36.86 -7.67 -11.64
CA LEU A 364 37.21 -6.91 -12.85
C LEU A 364 38.38 -7.53 -13.62
N GLU A 365 39.31 -8.13 -12.90
CA GLU A 365 40.50 -8.81 -13.49
C GLU A 365 40.11 -10.11 -14.20
N ALA A 366 39.21 -10.88 -13.62
CA ALA A 366 38.69 -12.13 -14.21
C ALA A 366 37.52 -11.86 -15.18
N CYS A 367 37.23 -10.60 -15.50
CA CYS A 367 36.10 -10.26 -16.35
C CYS A 367 36.39 -10.53 -17.82
N VAL A 368 35.59 -11.41 -18.42
CA VAL A 368 35.65 -11.75 -19.85
C VAL A 368 34.86 -10.80 -20.76
N CYS A 369 34.18 -9.82 -20.19
CA CYS A 369 33.43 -8.81 -20.94
C CYS A 369 34.37 -7.72 -21.47
N THR A 370 34.12 -7.26 -22.68
CA THR A 370 34.85 -6.10 -23.21
C THR A 370 34.49 -4.82 -22.41
N PRO A 371 35.40 -3.81 -22.39
CA PRO A 371 35.09 -2.52 -21.74
C PRO A 371 33.79 -1.90 -22.24
N GLY A 372 33.52 -1.99 -23.56
CA GLY A 372 32.29 -1.46 -24.15
C GLY A 372 31.02 -2.21 -23.72
N GLU A 373 31.08 -3.53 -23.48
CA GLU A 373 29.92 -4.28 -22.95
C GLU A 373 29.63 -3.88 -21.50
N ARG A 374 30.67 -3.74 -20.67
CA ARG A 374 30.51 -3.28 -19.29
C ARG A 374 29.95 -1.88 -19.21
N GLN A 375 30.47 -0.96 -20.03
CA GLN A 375 29.98 0.41 -20.06
C GLN A 375 28.52 0.48 -20.51
N ARG A 376 28.13 -0.27 -21.55
CA ARG A 376 26.73 -0.37 -21.98
C ARG A 376 25.80 -0.95 -20.91
N TYR A 377 26.24 -1.92 -20.15
CA TYR A 377 25.45 -2.49 -19.07
C TYR A 377 25.25 -1.49 -17.93
N LEU A 378 26.31 -0.84 -17.46
CA LEU A 378 26.24 0.13 -16.37
C LEU A 378 25.54 1.44 -16.80
N SER A 379 25.66 1.85 -18.07
CA SER A 379 25.01 3.06 -18.58
C SER A 379 23.48 2.96 -18.67
N ARG A 380 22.90 1.77 -18.47
CA ARG A 380 21.44 1.61 -18.28
C ARG A 380 20.96 2.27 -16.99
N LEU A 381 21.82 2.42 -16.00
CA LEU A 381 21.54 3.21 -14.80
C LEU A 381 21.87 4.67 -15.11
N SER A 382 20.84 5.47 -15.35
CA SER A 382 21.03 6.88 -15.66
C SER A 382 21.64 7.63 -14.48
N ARG A 383 22.50 8.61 -14.78
CA ARG A 383 23.11 9.47 -13.74
C ARG A 383 22.07 10.13 -12.82
N PRO A 384 20.93 10.64 -13.34
CA PRO A 384 19.88 11.18 -12.49
C PRO A 384 19.23 10.18 -11.52
N LEU A 385 19.17 8.88 -11.87
CA LEU A 385 18.69 7.85 -10.95
C LEU A 385 19.74 7.56 -9.89
N LEU A 386 21.01 7.39 -10.28
CA LEU A 386 22.13 7.14 -9.36
C LEU A 386 22.32 8.28 -8.35
N ASP A 387 22.13 9.54 -8.76
CA ASP A 387 22.17 10.70 -7.88
C ASP A 387 21.09 10.69 -6.78
N ARG A 388 20.07 9.82 -6.89
CA ARG A 388 19.01 9.62 -5.88
C ARG A 388 19.27 8.43 -4.96
N ILE A 389 20.34 7.70 -5.21
CA ILE A 389 20.80 6.60 -4.37
C ILE A 389 22.00 7.09 -3.55
N ASP A 390 21.81 7.15 -2.24
CA ASP A 390 22.74 7.84 -1.34
C ASP A 390 23.99 7.00 -1.05
N LEU A 391 23.83 5.67 -0.93
CA LEU A 391 24.89 4.75 -0.55
C LEU A 391 25.18 3.77 -1.69
N HIS A 392 26.42 3.76 -2.14
CA HIS A 392 26.93 2.86 -3.18
C HIS A 392 27.91 1.88 -2.52
N LEU A 393 27.55 0.59 -2.54
CA LEU A 393 28.31 -0.47 -1.88
C LEU A 393 28.90 -1.43 -2.89
N GLU A 394 30.20 -1.67 -2.80
CA GLU A 394 30.87 -2.75 -3.50
C GLU A 394 30.97 -3.97 -2.58
N LEU A 395 30.37 -5.06 -2.99
CA LEU A 395 30.36 -6.32 -2.24
C LEU A 395 31.37 -7.28 -2.87
N PRO A 396 32.46 -7.65 -2.17
CA PRO A 396 33.37 -8.69 -2.64
C PRO A 396 32.68 -10.06 -2.60
N ALA A 397 33.23 -11.01 -3.35
CA ALA A 397 32.85 -12.42 -3.19
C ALA A 397 33.13 -12.87 -1.76
N VAL A 398 32.21 -13.63 -1.18
CA VAL A 398 32.36 -14.16 0.19
C VAL A 398 33.41 -15.29 0.14
N SER A 399 34.40 -15.21 1.02
CA SER A 399 35.43 -16.25 1.08
C SER A 399 34.90 -17.52 1.77
N TYR A 400 35.47 -18.68 1.41
CA TYR A 400 35.13 -19.94 2.09
C TYR A 400 35.43 -19.88 3.59
N SER A 401 36.49 -19.20 4.00
CA SER A 401 36.85 -19.01 5.40
C SER A 401 35.77 -18.21 6.17
N ASP A 402 35.24 -17.17 5.56
CA ASP A 402 34.15 -16.38 6.17
C ASP A 402 32.87 -17.22 6.34
N LEU A 403 32.56 -18.07 5.35
CA LEU A 403 31.36 -18.92 5.42
C LEU A 403 31.51 -20.07 6.42
N SER A 404 32.68 -20.71 6.50
CA SER A 404 32.86 -21.90 7.31
C SER A 404 33.31 -21.64 8.75
N GLN A 405 34.15 -20.63 8.97
CA GLN A 405 34.82 -20.35 10.25
C GLN A 405 34.58 -18.92 10.74
N GLY A 406 33.92 -18.07 9.95
CA GLY A 406 33.60 -16.69 10.35
C GLY A 406 32.72 -16.64 11.60
N PRO A 407 32.90 -15.63 12.47
CA PRO A 407 32.06 -15.46 13.63
C PRO A 407 30.61 -15.27 13.19
N GLN A 408 29.68 -15.70 14.04
CA GLN A 408 28.25 -15.41 13.86
C GLN A 408 28.03 -13.89 13.76
N GLY A 409 27.14 -13.47 12.89
CA GLY A 409 26.83 -12.05 12.72
C GLY A 409 26.18 -11.46 13.97
N GLU A 410 26.15 -10.14 14.03
CA GLU A 410 25.42 -9.44 15.09
C GLU A 410 23.91 -9.59 14.88
N PRO A 411 23.12 -9.88 15.95
CA PRO A 411 21.66 -10.03 15.86
C PRO A 411 20.96 -8.76 15.36
N SER A 412 19.92 -8.92 14.57
CA SER A 412 19.04 -7.82 14.10
C SER A 412 18.55 -6.94 15.24
N ALA A 413 18.20 -7.53 16.39
CA ALA A 413 17.73 -6.79 17.57
C ALA A 413 18.75 -5.77 18.07
N THR A 414 20.04 -6.11 18.10
CA THR A 414 21.11 -5.21 18.55
C THR A 414 21.31 -4.06 17.57
N ILE A 415 21.31 -4.35 16.27
CA ILE A 415 21.41 -3.32 15.22
C ILE A 415 20.17 -2.40 15.28
N ARG A 416 18.99 -2.98 15.38
CA ARG A 416 17.71 -2.25 15.51
C ARG A 416 17.72 -1.28 16.70
N ALA A 417 18.28 -1.68 17.84
CA ALA A 417 18.39 -0.79 19.00
C ALA A 417 19.19 0.49 18.70
N ARG A 418 20.32 0.36 17.97
CA ARG A 418 21.12 1.54 17.54
C ARG A 418 20.37 2.39 16.51
N VAL A 419 19.68 1.76 15.57
CA VAL A 419 18.82 2.43 14.59
C VAL A 419 17.71 3.22 15.30
N LEU A 420 17.04 2.62 16.28
CA LEU A 420 15.99 3.29 17.07
C LEU A 420 16.52 4.48 17.85
N ALA A 421 17.72 4.38 18.47
CA ALA A 421 18.36 5.48 19.16
C ALA A 421 18.63 6.66 18.20
N ALA A 422 19.16 6.39 17.01
CA ALA A 422 19.40 7.39 15.98
C ALA A 422 18.09 8.03 15.46
N ARG A 423 17.04 7.22 15.29
CA ARG A 423 15.70 7.71 14.87
C ARG A 423 15.04 8.60 15.92
N ARG A 424 15.23 8.30 17.21
CA ARG A 424 14.74 9.16 18.30
C ARG A 424 15.32 10.56 18.20
N ILE A 425 16.64 10.68 18.01
CA ILE A 425 17.34 11.96 17.83
C ILE A 425 16.76 12.71 16.59
N GLN A 426 16.49 12.00 15.50
CA GLN A 426 15.90 12.61 14.30
C GLN A 426 14.45 13.08 14.55
N THR A 427 13.66 12.30 15.27
CA THR A 427 12.28 12.68 15.64
C THR A 427 12.26 13.97 16.47
N GLU A 428 13.17 14.10 17.44
CA GLU A 428 13.31 15.32 18.23
C GLU A 428 13.79 16.50 17.36
N ARG A 429 14.81 16.27 16.51
CA ARG A 429 15.36 17.26 15.57
C ARG A 429 14.30 17.82 14.64
N PHE A 430 13.43 16.96 14.13
CA PHE A 430 12.45 17.29 13.10
C PHE A 430 11.03 17.53 13.63
N ALA A 431 10.83 17.59 14.95
CA ALA A 431 9.52 17.71 15.59
C ALA A 431 8.64 18.86 15.06
N LYS A 432 9.26 19.95 14.57
CA LYS A 432 8.55 21.12 14.00
C LYS A 432 8.56 21.13 12.46
N THR A 433 8.83 20.01 11.81
CA THR A 433 8.92 19.90 10.34
C THR A 433 8.07 18.73 9.84
N LYS A 434 7.91 18.64 8.52
CA LYS A 434 7.28 17.49 7.87
C LYS A 434 8.27 16.35 7.55
N VAL A 435 9.56 16.58 7.85
CA VAL A 435 10.66 15.63 7.60
C VAL A 435 10.72 14.64 8.76
N ARG A 436 10.93 13.37 8.46
CA ARG A 436 11.01 12.28 9.45
C ARG A 436 12.42 11.71 9.58
N THR A 437 13.24 11.81 8.52
CA THR A 437 14.56 11.19 8.46
C THR A 437 15.60 12.11 7.80
N ASN A 438 16.87 11.84 8.04
CA ASN A 438 17.96 12.63 7.47
C ASN A 438 17.92 12.66 5.94
N ALA A 439 17.63 11.54 5.27
CA ALA A 439 17.55 11.47 3.81
C ALA A 439 16.48 12.39 3.20
N GLN A 440 15.49 12.82 3.98
CA GLN A 440 14.43 13.73 3.55
C GLN A 440 14.76 15.22 3.76
N MET A 441 15.92 15.54 4.33
CA MET A 441 16.30 16.93 4.54
C MET A 441 16.47 17.66 3.20
N GLY A 442 15.80 18.78 3.05
CA GLY A 442 16.08 19.73 1.97
C GLY A 442 17.20 20.70 2.36
N GLU A 443 17.70 21.46 1.39
CA GLU A 443 18.85 22.37 1.51
C GLU A 443 18.86 23.25 2.78
N LYS A 444 17.68 23.81 3.16
CA LYS A 444 17.57 24.66 4.37
C LYS A 444 17.87 23.89 5.66
N LEU A 445 17.46 22.64 5.74
CA LEU A 445 17.68 21.80 6.93
C LEU A 445 19.11 21.27 6.96
N ILE A 446 19.69 20.93 5.80
CA ILE A 446 21.10 20.52 5.66
C ILE A 446 22.00 21.65 6.14
N ARG A 447 21.82 22.87 5.65
CA ARG A 447 22.59 24.05 6.11
C ARG A 447 22.47 24.33 7.62
N ARG A 448 21.32 24.00 8.21
CA ARG A 448 21.07 24.19 9.63
C ARG A 448 21.72 23.13 10.50
N PHE A 449 21.61 21.86 10.12
CA PHE A 449 21.95 20.73 10.98
C PHE A 449 23.26 20.02 10.59
N CYS A 450 23.75 20.17 9.36
CA CYS A 450 24.91 19.48 8.84
C CYS A 450 26.12 20.46 8.72
N GLN A 451 26.43 21.17 9.79
CA GLN A 451 27.61 22.05 9.83
C GLN A 451 28.86 21.21 10.08
N ILE A 452 29.83 21.29 9.17
CA ILE A 452 31.11 20.59 9.27
C ILE A 452 32.24 21.62 9.55
N PRO A 453 33.32 21.24 10.27
CA PRO A 453 34.48 22.07 10.51
C PRO A 453 35.16 22.48 9.19
N ALA A 454 35.95 23.52 9.23
CA ALA A 454 36.67 24.05 8.06
C ALA A 454 37.56 22.99 7.37
N GLU A 455 38.16 22.10 8.14
CA GLU A 455 38.94 20.96 7.62
C GLU A 455 38.07 19.98 6.82
N GLY A 456 36.87 19.63 7.33
CA GLY A 456 35.90 18.82 6.60
C GLY A 456 35.41 19.48 5.30
N GLN A 457 35.21 20.82 5.32
CA GLN A 457 34.87 21.59 4.12
C GLN A 457 35.95 21.49 3.03
N ARG A 458 37.22 21.60 3.43
CA ARG A 458 38.36 21.46 2.50
C ARG A 458 38.43 20.06 1.87
N LEU A 459 38.24 19.01 2.69
CA LEU A 459 38.21 17.64 2.21
C LEU A 459 37.06 17.42 1.24
N LEU A 460 35.89 17.93 1.55
CA LEU A 460 34.71 17.82 0.70
C LEU A 460 34.88 18.55 -0.63
N ALA A 461 35.45 19.78 -0.60
CA ALA A 461 35.77 20.51 -1.83
C ALA A 461 36.76 19.73 -2.71
N LEU A 462 37.80 19.17 -2.13
CA LEU A 462 38.79 18.36 -2.86
C LEU A 462 38.14 17.07 -3.45
N ALA A 463 37.24 16.44 -2.70
CA ALA A 463 36.49 15.28 -3.18
C ALA A 463 35.56 15.64 -4.35
N MET A 464 34.88 16.80 -4.27
CA MET A 464 34.04 17.28 -5.37
C MET A 464 34.83 17.48 -6.65
N GLU A 465 35.99 18.13 -6.58
CA GLU A 465 36.85 18.34 -7.74
C GLU A 465 37.40 17.05 -8.33
N ARG A 466 37.92 16.14 -7.47
CA ARG A 466 38.57 14.88 -7.93
C ARG A 466 37.58 13.84 -8.43
N LEU A 467 36.42 13.72 -7.78
CA LEU A 467 35.42 12.69 -8.08
C LEU A 467 34.29 13.21 -8.99
N GLY A 468 34.26 14.49 -9.30
CA GLY A 468 33.21 15.08 -10.13
C GLY A 468 31.82 14.97 -9.50
N LEU A 469 31.71 15.13 -8.19
CA LEU A 469 30.45 15.02 -7.46
C LEU A 469 29.49 16.14 -7.84
N SER A 470 28.22 15.81 -7.97
CA SER A 470 27.14 16.80 -8.17
C SER A 470 26.86 17.57 -6.87
N ALA A 471 26.14 18.72 -6.97
CA ALA A 471 25.66 19.45 -5.79
C ALA A 471 24.78 18.56 -4.90
N ARG A 472 23.98 17.67 -5.52
CA ARG A 472 23.20 16.69 -4.78
C ARG A 472 24.08 15.65 -4.06
N GLY A 473 25.14 15.19 -4.70
CA GLY A 473 26.15 14.32 -4.07
C GLY A 473 26.81 14.97 -2.85
N HIS A 474 27.12 16.28 -2.93
CA HIS A 474 27.60 17.06 -1.79
C HIS A 474 26.62 17.02 -0.61
N ASP A 475 25.33 17.33 -0.86
CA ASP A 475 24.30 17.35 0.17
C ASP A 475 24.03 15.97 0.80
N ARG A 476 24.28 14.89 0.05
CA ARG A 476 24.13 13.51 0.56
C ARG A 476 25.29 13.06 1.43
N ILE A 477 26.47 13.64 1.26
CA ILE A 477 27.64 13.37 2.12
C ILE A 477 27.48 14.07 3.47
N LEU A 478 26.88 15.25 3.51
CA LEU A 478 26.57 16.01 4.72
C LEU A 478 25.45 15.37 5.54
#